data_cfc4f630267d243635f8e53ea63424fc
#
_entry.id   cfc4f630267d243635f8e53ea63424fc
#
_cell.length_a   1.000
_cell.length_b   1.000
_cell.length_c   1.000
_cell.angle_alpha   90.00
_cell.angle_beta   90.00
_cell.angle_gamma   90.00
#
_symmetry.space_group_name_H-M   'P 1'
#
loop_
_entity.id
_entity.type
_entity.pdbx_description
1 polymer ?
#
loop_
_entity_poly.entity_id
_entity_poly.type
_entity_poly.pdbx_seq_one_letter_code
_entity_poly.pdbx_strand_id
1 'polypeptide(L)'
;AVFGCPAHDQRDLDFAIKYNLNVKTVVTPDKDQQNFKVDREAYTGSGYIFNSSFLNGLKCPEESITKTIEHLEIKKLGKKKINFRLKDWGVSRQRYWGCPIPIVYDKDNNPKKVPREMLPVQLPKINKLELTGNPLDKLSNWKNVTINGKEYTRETDTLDTFVDSSWYFLRFCSPNNEDYGFNEDEIDYWMPVDQYIGGVEHAILHLLYSRFFMLALS
;
A
#
# COMPACT_ATOMS: atom_id res chain seq x y z
N ALA A 1 -21.62 12.27 11.07
CA ALA A 1 -21.74 13.71 11.00
C ALA A 1 -21.80 14.15 9.54
N VAL A 2 -22.58 15.18 9.24
CA VAL A 2 -22.59 15.81 7.91
C VAL A 2 -21.54 16.92 7.95
N PHE A 3 -20.67 16.96 6.94
CA PHE A 3 -19.66 17.99 6.76
C PHE A 3 -19.85 18.64 5.39
N GLY A 4 -19.81 19.97 5.34
CA GLY A 4 -19.87 20.73 4.10
C GLY A 4 -18.94 21.92 4.18
N CYS A 5 -18.23 22.23 3.08
CA CYS A 5 -17.29 23.34 3.00
C CYS A 5 -17.37 24.03 1.63
N PRO A 6 -18.53 24.64 1.29
CA PRO A 6 -18.81 25.11 -0.07
C PRO A 6 -17.83 26.15 -0.62
N ALA A 7 -17.20 26.97 0.21
CA ALA A 7 -16.18 27.89 -0.27
C ALA A 7 -14.85 27.21 -0.65
N HIS A 8 -14.61 25.93 -0.25
CA HIS A 8 -13.32 25.25 -0.38
C HIS A 8 -13.42 23.82 -0.91
N ASP A 9 -14.59 23.40 -1.37
CA ASP A 9 -14.83 22.18 -2.16
C ASP A 9 -15.79 22.52 -3.32
N GLN A 10 -15.40 22.22 -4.55
CA GLN A 10 -16.17 22.62 -5.72
C GLN A 10 -17.54 21.94 -5.78
N ARG A 11 -17.65 20.68 -5.37
CA ARG A 11 -18.93 19.94 -5.38
C ARG A 11 -19.90 20.50 -4.35
N ASP A 12 -19.38 20.88 -3.18
CA ASP A 12 -20.16 21.52 -2.14
C ASP A 12 -20.62 22.94 -2.60
N LEU A 13 -19.76 23.68 -3.33
CA LEU A 13 -20.05 24.98 -3.89
C LEU A 13 -21.16 24.87 -4.96
N ASP A 14 -21.04 23.95 -5.90
CA ASP A 14 -22.03 23.70 -6.94
C ASP A 14 -23.40 23.35 -6.34
N PHE A 15 -23.38 22.52 -5.29
CA PHE A 15 -24.59 22.20 -4.54
C PHE A 15 -25.18 23.44 -3.85
N ALA A 16 -24.34 24.21 -3.17
CA ALA A 16 -24.80 25.44 -2.48
C ALA A 16 -25.40 26.45 -3.44
N ILE A 17 -24.78 26.68 -4.61
CA ILE A 17 -25.30 27.54 -5.65
C ILE A 17 -26.64 27.01 -6.18
N LYS A 18 -26.71 25.72 -6.52
CA LYS A 18 -27.92 25.09 -7.06
C LYS A 18 -29.13 25.25 -6.12
N TYR A 19 -28.90 25.15 -4.82
CA TYR A 19 -29.95 25.21 -3.81
C TYR A 19 -30.06 26.60 -3.10
N ASN A 20 -29.35 27.59 -3.62
CA ASN A 20 -29.33 28.97 -3.09
C ASN A 20 -28.98 29.02 -1.59
N LEU A 21 -27.97 28.22 -1.19
CA LEU A 21 -27.48 28.20 0.19
C LEU A 21 -26.41 29.28 0.39
N ASN A 22 -26.29 29.76 1.63
CA ASN A 22 -25.27 30.74 1.97
C ASN A 22 -23.86 30.12 1.96
N VAL A 23 -22.94 30.74 1.20
CA VAL A 23 -21.53 30.34 1.12
C VAL A 23 -20.69 31.29 1.94
N LYS A 24 -20.04 30.76 2.98
CA LYS A 24 -19.13 31.51 3.86
C LYS A 24 -17.69 31.17 3.54
N THR A 25 -16.93 32.13 3.01
CA THR A 25 -15.49 31.97 2.78
C THR A 25 -14.74 32.00 4.11
N VAL A 26 -13.87 31.04 4.35
CA VAL A 26 -13.15 30.86 5.62
C VAL A 26 -11.62 30.71 5.46
N VAL A 27 -11.11 30.61 4.22
CA VAL A 27 -9.70 30.67 3.90
C VAL A 27 -9.44 31.73 2.84
N THR A 28 -8.42 32.54 3.03
CA THR A 28 -7.94 33.54 2.08
C THR A 28 -6.51 33.26 1.65
N PRO A 29 -6.13 33.48 0.39
CA PRO A 29 -4.73 33.28 -0.05
C PRO A 29 -3.72 34.17 0.68
N ASP A 30 -4.16 35.39 1.07
CA ASP A 30 -3.31 36.36 1.73
C ASP A 30 -3.89 36.78 3.08
N LYS A 31 -3.03 36.95 4.09
CA LYS A 31 -3.40 37.31 5.47
C LYS A 31 -4.17 38.63 5.56
N ASP A 32 -3.84 39.57 4.67
CA ASP A 32 -4.41 40.92 4.67
C ASP A 32 -5.71 41.01 3.85
N GLN A 33 -6.08 39.96 3.12
CA GLN A 33 -7.30 39.93 2.28
C GLN A 33 -8.54 39.37 3.02
N GLN A 34 -8.93 39.95 4.13
CA GLN A 34 -10.12 39.52 4.89
C GLN A 34 -11.47 39.70 4.16
N ASN A 35 -11.48 40.40 3.01
CA ASN A 35 -12.62 40.57 2.16
C ASN A 35 -12.68 39.55 0.99
N PHE A 36 -11.80 38.57 0.96
CA PHE A 36 -11.79 37.55 -0.06
C PHE A 36 -13.11 36.77 -0.07
N LYS A 37 -13.73 36.67 -1.23
CA LYS A 37 -14.98 35.92 -1.44
C LYS A 37 -14.85 34.94 -2.56
N VAL A 38 -15.40 33.76 -2.34
CA VAL A 38 -15.58 32.71 -3.35
C VAL A 38 -16.91 32.91 -4.01
N ASP A 39 -16.96 32.88 -5.35
CA ASP A 39 -18.20 33.07 -6.16
C ASP A 39 -18.56 31.75 -6.88
N ARG A 40 -17.92 31.44 -7.99
CA ARG A 40 -18.24 30.27 -8.82
C ARG A 40 -17.16 29.17 -8.80
N GLU A 41 -15.98 29.50 -8.34
CA GLU A 41 -14.86 28.59 -8.23
C GLU A 41 -14.39 28.48 -6.78
N ALA A 42 -14.35 27.27 -6.23
CA ALA A 42 -13.93 27.04 -4.86
C ALA A 42 -12.44 27.30 -4.69
N TYR A 43 -12.06 27.98 -3.64
CA TYR A 43 -10.65 28.17 -3.30
C TYR A 43 -10.11 26.95 -2.53
N THR A 44 -9.27 26.15 -3.17
CA THR A 44 -8.70 24.92 -2.62
C THR A 44 -7.22 25.04 -2.22
N GLY A 45 -6.64 26.22 -2.34
CA GLY A 45 -5.25 26.50 -2.01
C GLY A 45 -4.98 26.64 -0.51
N SER A 46 -3.69 26.68 -0.15
CA SER A 46 -3.25 27.06 1.19
C SER A 46 -3.46 28.55 1.44
N GLY A 47 -3.53 28.95 2.70
CA GLY A 47 -3.73 30.36 3.03
C GLY A 47 -3.92 30.61 4.52
N TYR A 48 -4.69 31.62 4.85
CA TYR A 48 -4.96 32.01 6.24
C TYR A 48 -6.45 31.92 6.55
N ILE A 49 -6.75 31.44 7.73
CA ILE A 49 -8.14 31.27 8.17
C ILE A 49 -8.70 32.58 8.70
N PHE A 50 -9.94 32.85 8.32
CA PHE A 50 -10.75 33.95 8.86
C PHE A 50 -12.22 33.51 9.01
N ASN A 51 -13.05 34.29 9.64
CA ASN A 51 -14.47 33.94 9.93
C ASN A 51 -14.65 32.58 10.69
N SER A 52 -13.64 32.10 11.42
CA SER A 52 -13.60 30.76 12.01
C SER A 52 -13.22 30.76 13.50
N SER A 53 -13.60 31.82 14.22
CA SER A 53 -13.45 31.94 15.69
C SER A 53 -11.99 31.69 16.14
N PHE A 54 -11.74 30.68 16.96
CA PHE A 54 -10.41 30.38 17.53
C PHE A 54 -9.34 29.97 16.51
N LEU A 55 -9.72 29.75 15.25
CA LEU A 55 -8.80 29.42 14.16
C LEU A 55 -8.37 30.65 13.35
N ASN A 56 -8.97 31.82 13.58
CA ASN A 56 -8.67 33.03 12.80
C ASN A 56 -7.19 33.39 12.86
N GLY A 57 -6.63 33.72 11.70
CA GLY A 57 -5.23 34.11 11.53
C GLY A 57 -4.24 32.96 11.44
N LEU A 58 -4.67 31.71 11.63
CA LEU A 58 -3.82 30.54 11.51
C LEU A 58 -3.59 30.17 10.04
N LYS A 59 -2.43 29.60 9.76
CA LYS A 59 -2.08 29.08 8.45
C LYS A 59 -2.81 27.77 8.18
N CYS A 60 -3.44 27.66 7.02
CA CYS A 60 -4.18 26.49 6.56
C CYS A 60 -3.38 25.79 5.43
N PRO A 61 -3.18 24.48 5.48
CA PRO A 61 -3.73 23.52 6.47
C PRO A 61 -2.88 23.31 7.73
N GLU A 62 -1.62 23.72 7.77
CA GLU A 62 -0.60 23.24 8.73
C GLU A 62 -0.96 23.54 10.20
N GLU A 63 -1.15 24.84 10.53
CA GLU A 63 -1.42 25.26 11.92
C GLU A 63 -2.87 24.94 12.33
N SER A 64 -3.79 25.10 11.39
CA SER A 64 -5.21 24.95 11.65
C SER A 64 -5.62 23.53 12.03
N ILE A 65 -5.05 22.53 11.37
CA ILE A 65 -5.32 21.11 11.67
C ILE A 65 -4.86 20.79 13.09
N THR A 66 -3.64 21.18 13.44
CA THR A 66 -3.07 20.94 14.77
C THR A 66 -3.94 21.60 15.84
N LYS A 67 -4.28 22.88 15.66
CA LYS A 67 -5.09 23.64 16.61
C LYS A 67 -6.50 23.08 16.77
N THR A 68 -7.11 22.61 15.67
CA THR A 68 -8.43 21.96 15.73
C THR A 68 -8.37 20.66 16.53
N ILE A 69 -7.35 19.83 16.30
CA ILE A 69 -7.17 18.58 17.03
C ILE A 69 -7.01 18.84 18.53
N GLU A 70 -6.10 19.76 18.92
CA GLU A 70 -5.91 20.14 20.31
C GLU A 70 -7.21 20.61 20.97
N HIS A 71 -7.98 21.43 20.29
CA HIS A 71 -9.26 21.94 20.79
C HIS A 71 -10.30 20.83 21.03
N LEU A 72 -10.39 19.87 20.10
CA LEU A 72 -11.29 18.73 20.22
C LEU A 72 -10.86 17.76 21.34
N GLU A 73 -9.56 17.56 21.51
CA GLU A 73 -9.02 16.71 22.59
C GLU A 73 -9.24 17.32 23.98
N ILE A 74 -8.97 18.62 24.13
CA ILE A 74 -9.24 19.35 25.38
C ILE A 74 -10.72 19.25 25.78
N LYS A 75 -11.61 19.40 24.79
CA LYS A 75 -13.06 19.30 25.01
C LYS A 75 -13.58 17.86 25.10
N LYS A 76 -12.73 16.86 24.94
CA LYS A 76 -13.11 15.42 24.92
C LYS A 76 -14.15 15.09 23.84
N LEU A 77 -14.17 15.83 22.73
CA LEU A 77 -15.06 15.63 21.59
C LEU A 77 -14.47 14.77 20.48
N GLY A 78 -13.15 14.54 20.50
CA GLY A 78 -12.45 13.74 19.52
C GLY A 78 -11.01 13.50 19.95
N LYS A 79 -10.29 12.70 19.15
CA LYS A 79 -8.86 12.44 19.31
C LYS A 79 -8.18 12.37 17.94
N LYS A 80 -6.89 12.72 17.88
CA LYS A 80 -6.07 12.56 16.70
C LYS A 80 -6.06 11.10 16.25
N LYS A 81 -6.31 10.87 14.95
CA LYS A 81 -6.17 9.56 14.32
C LYS A 81 -5.45 9.73 13.00
N ILE A 82 -4.43 8.90 12.80
CA ILE A 82 -3.72 8.82 11.52
C ILE A 82 -4.28 7.61 10.75
N ASN A 83 -4.80 7.85 9.56
CA ASN A 83 -5.23 6.80 8.66
C ASN A 83 -4.23 6.71 7.51
N PHE A 84 -3.59 5.56 7.36
CA PHE A 84 -2.74 5.30 6.22
C PHE A 84 -3.60 4.98 4.99
N ARG A 85 -3.31 5.63 3.86
CA ARG A 85 -4.01 5.41 2.58
C ARG A 85 -3.22 4.49 1.63
N LEU A 86 -2.46 3.58 2.19
CA LEU A 86 -1.79 2.56 1.44
C LEU A 86 -2.79 1.44 1.12
N LYS A 87 -2.80 0.99 -0.12
CA LYS A 87 -3.49 -0.24 -0.51
C LYS A 87 -2.57 -1.41 -0.22
N ASP A 88 -3.14 -2.50 0.28
CA ASP A 88 -2.41 -3.75 0.45
C ASP A 88 -1.88 -4.23 -0.89
N TRP A 89 -0.66 -4.74 -0.91
CA TRP A 89 -0.13 -5.43 -2.07
C TRP A 89 -0.68 -6.86 -2.09
N GLY A 90 -1.60 -7.14 -2.99
CA GLY A 90 -2.07 -8.48 -3.24
C GLY A 90 -0.98 -9.30 -3.91
N VAL A 91 -0.24 -10.10 -3.14
CA VAL A 91 0.93 -10.85 -3.61
C VAL A 91 0.59 -12.18 -4.27
N SER A 92 -0.65 -12.66 -4.16
CA SER A 92 -1.08 -13.97 -4.67
C SER A 92 -1.75 -13.89 -6.04
N ARG A 93 -1.51 -14.90 -6.89
CA ARG A 93 -2.05 -15.03 -8.24
C ARG A 93 -2.57 -16.43 -8.48
N GLN A 94 -3.75 -16.54 -9.05
CA GLN A 94 -4.45 -17.78 -9.41
C GLN A 94 -3.95 -18.27 -10.78
N ARG A 95 -2.70 -18.71 -10.86
CA ARG A 95 -2.07 -19.18 -12.10
C ARG A 95 -1.04 -20.25 -11.83
N TYR A 96 -0.71 -21.04 -12.87
CA TYR A 96 0.28 -22.12 -12.74
C TYR A 96 1.71 -21.60 -12.58
N TRP A 97 2.11 -20.65 -13.41
CA TRP A 97 3.49 -20.11 -13.36
C TRP A 97 3.69 -19.09 -12.24
N GLY A 98 4.84 -19.11 -11.66
CA GLY A 98 5.25 -18.23 -10.57
C GLY A 98 5.85 -19.02 -9.41
N CYS A 99 6.38 -18.33 -8.42
CA CYS A 99 6.91 -18.96 -7.22
C CYS A 99 5.77 -19.45 -6.34
N PRO A 100 5.70 -20.76 -5.99
CA PRO A 100 4.69 -21.25 -5.06
C PRO A 100 4.84 -20.62 -3.68
N ILE A 101 3.74 -20.33 -3.03
CA ILE A 101 3.72 -19.76 -1.69
C ILE A 101 3.93 -20.88 -0.66
N PRO A 102 4.96 -20.83 0.20
CA PRO A 102 5.31 -21.90 1.12
C PRO A 102 4.41 -21.96 2.37
N ILE A 103 3.11 -21.98 2.14
CA ILE A 103 2.07 -22.03 3.17
C ILE A 103 1.20 -23.29 2.96
N VAL A 104 0.77 -23.87 4.06
CA VAL A 104 -0.25 -24.92 4.10
C VAL A 104 -1.34 -24.57 5.11
N TYR A 105 -2.53 -25.10 4.91
CA TYR A 105 -3.67 -24.88 5.79
C TYR A 105 -4.03 -26.17 6.53
N ASP A 106 -4.29 -26.04 7.81
CA ASP A 106 -4.81 -27.16 8.62
C ASP A 106 -6.32 -27.37 8.39
N LYS A 107 -6.91 -28.34 9.08
CA LYS A 107 -8.34 -28.69 8.96
C LYS A 107 -9.28 -27.54 9.31
N ASP A 108 -8.82 -26.63 10.14
CA ASP A 108 -9.57 -25.44 10.58
C ASP A 108 -9.25 -24.21 9.70
N ASN A 109 -8.58 -24.44 8.57
CA ASN A 109 -8.15 -23.43 7.61
C ASN A 109 -7.18 -22.39 8.19
N ASN A 110 -6.43 -22.75 9.23
CA ASN A 110 -5.38 -21.85 9.74
C ASN A 110 -4.10 -22.00 8.94
N PRO A 111 -3.47 -20.90 8.51
CA PRO A 111 -2.22 -20.94 7.76
C PRO A 111 -1.04 -21.40 8.63
N LYS A 112 -0.21 -22.25 8.07
CA LYS A 112 1.04 -22.73 8.65
C LYS A 112 2.15 -22.63 7.61
N LYS A 113 3.36 -22.33 8.03
CA LYS A 113 4.53 -22.39 7.14
C LYS A 113 4.88 -23.82 6.78
N VAL A 114 5.30 -24.03 5.54
CA VAL A 114 5.89 -25.31 5.12
C VAL A 114 7.20 -25.55 5.90
N PRO A 115 7.46 -26.74 6.44
CA PRO A 115 8.72 -27.07 7.10
C PRO A 115 9.93 -26.83 6.19
N ARG A 116 11.05 -26.40 6.78
CA ARG A 116 12.26 -26.05 6.02
C ARG A 116 12.80 -27.21 5.19
N GLU A 117 12.72 -28.43 5.70
CA GLU A 117 13.12 -29.66 5.03
C GLU A 117 12.27 -30.02 3.79
N MET A 118 11.13 -29.38 3.63
CA MET A 118 10.24 -29.56 2.48
C MET A 118 10.36 -28.42 1.45
N LEU A 119 11.30 -27.51 1.63
CA LEU A 119 11.61 -26.45 0.68
C LEU A 119 12.70 -26.89 -0.31
N PRO A 120 12.67 -26.39 -1.54
CA PRO A 120 11.66 -25.48 -2.12
C PRO A 120 10.36 -26.21 -2.47
N VAL A 121 9.24 -25.50 -2.37
CA VAL A 121 7.96 -26.02 -2.91
C VAL A 121 8.01 -25.95 -4.43
N GLN A 122 8.06 -27.11 -5.06
CA GLN A 122 8.16 -27.20 -6.52
C GLN A 122 6.78 -27.27 -7.17
N LEU A 123 6.63 -26.62 -8.33
CA LEU A 123 5.45 -26.77 -9.16
C LEU A 123 5.36 -28.20 -9.73
N PRO A 124 4.16 -28.79 -9.75
CA PRO A 124 3.96 -30.13 -10.30
C PRO A 124 4.08 -30.10 -11.83
N LYS A 125 4.61 -31.16 -12.42
CA LYS A 125 4.56 -31.31 -13.88
C LYS A 125 3.12 -31.52 -14.33
N ILE A 126 2.68 -30.72 -15.29
CA ILE A 126 1.34 -30.85 -15.89
C ILE A 126 1.47 -31.13 -17.39
N ASN A 127 0.67 -32.08 -17.89
CA ASN A 127 0.66 -32.42 -19.32
C ASN A 127 -0.24 -31.49 -20.14
N LYS A 128 -1.26 -30.89 -19.49
CA LYS A 128 -2.22 -29.99 -20.13
C LYS A 128 -2.60 -28.90 -19.14
N LEU A 129 -2.46 -27.65 -19.58
CA LEU A 129 -2.90 -26.49 -18.81
C LEU A 129 -4.41 -26.27 -19.04
N GLU A 130 -5.19 -26.33 -17.98
CA GLU A 130 -6.57 -25.89 -18.02
C GLU A 130 -6.66 -24.37 -17.86
N LEU A 131 -7.32 -23.71 -18.78
CA LEU A 131 -7.39 -22.25 -18.85
C LEU A 131 -8.47 -21.63 -17.94
N THR A 132 -9.29 -22.45 -17.28
CA THR A 132 -10.38 -21.97 -16.42
C THR A 132 -10.08 -22.21 -14.96
N GLY A 133 -10.19 -21.15 -14.15
CA GLY A 133 -9.93 -21.19 -12.70
C GLY A 133 -8.45 -21.32 -12.35
N ASN A 134 -8.16 -21.61 -11.07
CA ASN A 134 -6.79 -21.83 -10.60
C ASN A 134 -6.32 -23.24 -10.98
N PRO A 135 -5.29 -23.39 -11.85
CA PRO A 135 -4.84 -24.71 -12.29
C PRO A 135 -4.28 -25.58 -11.17
N LEU A 136 -3.62 -25.00 -10.17
CA LEU A 136 -3.01 -25.74 -9.06
C LEU A 136 -4.06 -26.25 -8.08
N ASP A 137 -5.18 -25.55 -7.92
CA ASP A 137 -6.27 -25.95 -7.04
C ASP A 137 -6.94 -27.25 -7.50
N LYS A 138 -6.87 -27.56 -8.79
CA LYS A 138 -7.45 -28.78 -9.40
C LYS A 138 -6.55 -30.02 -9.24
N LEU A 139 -5.30 -29.85 -8.81
CA LEU A 139 -4.32 -30.93 -8.69
C LEU A 139 -4.31 -31.52 -7.28
N SER A 140 -5.30 -32.35 -6.95
CA SER A 140 -5.47 -32.93 -5.61
C SER A 140 -4.21 -33.62 -5.07
N ASN A 141 -3.45 -34.32 -5.91
CA ASN A 141 -2.23 -35.01 -5.52
C ASN A 141 -1.09 -34.05 -5.12
N TRP A 142 -1.08 -32.84 -5.64
CA TRP A 142 -0.10 -31.83 -5.26
C TRP A 142 -0.62 -30.95 -4.11
N LYS A 143 -1.91 -30.62 -4.16
CA LYS A 143 -2.57 -29.75 -3.19
C LYS A 143 -2.58 -30.37 -1.80
N ASN A 144 -2.94 -31.66 -1.69
CA ASN A 144 -2.99 -32.35 -0.41
C ASN A 144 -1.63 -32.88 -0.01
N VAL A 145 -1.20 -32.62 1.23
CA VAL A 145 0.11 -33.00 1.74
C VAL A 145 0.01 -33.48 3.19
N THR A 146 0.79 -34.53 3.50
CA THR A 146 0.92 -35.02 4.88
C THR A 146 2.23 -34.52 5.47
N ILE A 147 2.15 -33.83 6.60
CA ILE A 147 3.32 -33.33 7.35
C ILE A 147 3.23 -33.88 8.78
N ASN A 148 4.27 -34.62 9.19
CA ASN A 148 4.33 -35.22 10.53
C ASN A 148 3.06 -36.05 10.89
N GLY A 149 2.54 -36.81 9.92
CA GLY A 149 1.36 -37.65 10.10
C GLY A 149 0.01 -36.89 10.13
N LYS A 150 0.00 -35.60 9.86
CA LYS A 150 -1.21 -34.77 9.77
C LYS A 150 -1.44 -34.30 8.35
N GLU A 151 -2.70 -34.24 7.95
CA GLU A 151 -3.11 -33.78 6.64
C GLU A 151 -3.23 -32.26 6.60
N TYR A 152 -2.73 -31.66 5.53
CA TYR A 152 -2.78 -30.25 5.22
C TYR A 152 -3.15 -30.03 3.75
N THR A 153 -3.63 -28.82 3.47
CA THR A 153 -3.87 -28.35 2.10
C THR A 153 -2.84 -27.28 1.77
N ARG A 154 -2.09 -27.43 0.65
CA ARG A 154 -1.15 -26.38 0.20
C ARG A 154 -1.90 -25.16 -0.26
N GLU A 155 -1.24 -23.99 -0.10
CA GLU A 155 -1.63 -22.82 -0.86
C GLU A 155 -1.48 -23.11 -2.37
N THR A 156 -2.50 -22.78 -3.13
CA THR A 156 -2.56 -23.07 -4.58
C THR A 156 -2.31 -21.83 -5.45
N ASP A 157 -2.24 -20.66 -4.83
CA ASP A 157 -1.81 -19.45 -5.50
C ASP A 157 -0.28 -19.43 -5.65
N THR A 158 0.21 -18.72 -6.65
CA THR A 158 1.63 -18.41 -6.81
C THR A 158 1.87 -16.94 -6.49
N LEU A 159 3.11 -16.59 -6.15
CA LEU A 159 3.48 -15.20 -5.90
C LEU A 159 3.40 -14.37 -7.19
N ASP A 160 3.07 -13.10 -7.04
CA ASP A 160 3.22 -12.09 -8.08
C ASP A 160 4.68 -12.05 -8.55
N THR A 161 4.91 -11.93 -9.86
CA THR A 161 6.25 -11.84 -10.43
C THR A 161 7.07 -10.66 -9.92
N PHE A 162 6.42 -9.59 -9.42
CA PHE A 162 7.12 -8.51 -8.74
C PHE A 162 7.78 -8.93 -7.42
N VAL A 163 7.33 -9.99 -6.79
CA VAL A 163 8.03 -10.58 -5.63
C VAL A 163 9.40 -11.08 -6.05
N ASP A 164 9.49 -11.85 -7.13
CA ASP A 164 10.78 -12.36 -7.65
C ASP A 164 11.69 -11.22 -8.12
N SER A 165 11.14 -10.25 -8.87
CA SER A 165 11.92 -9.14 -9.41
C SER A 165 12.26 -8.05 -8.39
N SER A 166 11.66 -8.05 -7.22
CA SER A 166 11.90 -7.01 -6.22
C SER A 166 13.31 -7.06 -5.60
N TRP A 167 13.99 -8.19 -5.67
CA TRP A 167 15.31 -8.41 -5.06
C TRP A 167 16.39 -8.86 -6.06
N TYR A 168 16.15 -8.85 -7.37
CA TYR A 168 17.07 -9.38 -8.39
C TYR A 168 18.45 -8.72 -8.34
N PHE A 169 18.54 -7.44 -7.97
CA PHE A 169 19.80 -6.72 -7.84
C PHE A 169 20.70 -7.29 -6.73
N LEU A 170 20.12 -7.83 -5.66
CA LEU A 170 20.89 -8.57 -4.63
C LEU A 170 21.42 -9.89 -5.21
N ARG A 171 20.61 -10.59 -6.01
CA ARG A 171 21.04 -11.80 -6.71
C ARG A 171 22.18 -11.55 -7.69
N PHE A 172 22.23 -10.38 -8.31
CA PHE A 172 23.33 -10.01 -9.20
C PHE A 172 24.67 -9.87 -8.48
N CYS A 173 24.66 -9.58 -7.18
CA CYS A 173 25.89 -9.58 -6.37
C CYS A 173 26.44 -10.99 -6.19
N SER A 174 25.60 -12.02 -6.20
CA SER A 174 25.97 -13.43 -5.93
C SER A 174 25.38 -14.37 -6.99
N PRO A 175 25.73 -14.23 -8.29
CA PRO A 175 25.05 -14.94 -9.36
C PRO A 175 25.24 -16.46 -9.32
N ASN A 176 26.34 -16.94 -8.73
CA ASN A 176 26.73 -18.34 -8.69
C ASN A 176 26.42 -19.03 -7.34
N ASN A 177 25.77 -18.36 -6.41
CA ASN A 177 25.39 -18.96 -5.14
C ASN A 177 24.19 -19.90 -5.34
N GLU A 178 24.37 -21.20 -5.05
CA GLU A 178 23.32 -22.22 -5.21
C GLU A 178 22.57 -22.50 -3.90
N ASP A 179 23.15 -22.17 -2.74
CA ASP A 179 22.58 -22.48 -1.43
C ASP A 179 21.57 -21.41 -0.96
N TYR A 180 21.86 -20.14 -1.25
CA TYR A 180 21.05 -18.99 -0.80
C TYR A 180 20.76 -18.01 -1.95
N GLY A 181 19.82 -17.11 -1.73
CA GLY A 181 19.50 -16.07 -2.69
C GLY A 181 20.69 -15.16 -3.00
N PHE A 182 21.53 -14.89 -2.02
CA PHE A 182 22.74 -14.08 -2.11
C PHE A 182 23.70 -14.37 -0.93
N ASN A 183 24.94 -13.93 -1.05
CA ASN A 183 25.95 -13.98 -0.01
C ASN A 183 26.10 -12.58 0.62
N GLU A 184 26.16 -12.52 1.94
CA GLU A 184 26.19 -11.25 2.70
C GLU A 184 27.49 -10.46 2.42
N ASP A 185 28.65 -11.13 2.42
CA ASP A 185 29.93 -10.49 2.14
C ASP A 185 30.01 -9.88 0.72
N GLU A 186 29.39 -10.55 -0.26
CA GLU A 186 29.33 -10.07 -1.64
C GLU A 186 28.37 -8.88 -1.77
N ILE A 187 27.27 -8.87 -1.02
CA ILE A 187 26.38 -7.70 -0.95
C ILE A 187 27.10 -6.53 -0.29
N ASP A 188 27.75 -6.72 0.82
CA ASP A 188 28.48 -5.66 1.53
C ASP A 188 29.57 -5.03 0.66
N TYR A 189 30.17 -5.83 -0.24
CA TYR A 189 31.15 -5.33 -1.20
C TYR A 189 30.53 -4.53 -2.35
N TRP A 190 29.42 -5.01 -2.94
CA TRP A 190 28.85 -4.43 -4.15
C TRP A 190 27.80 -3.33 -3.91
N MET A 191 27.20 -3.29 -2.72
CA MET A 191 26.19 -2.30 -2.38
C MET A 191 26.81 -1.08 -1.66
N PRO A 192 26.20 0.09 -1.69
CA PRO A 192 24.93 0.39 -2.39
C PRO A 192 25.09 0.50 -3.92
N VAL A 193 23.97 0.41 -4.63
CA VAL A 193 23.95 0.57 -6.09
C VAL A 193 24.33 2.01 -6.47
N ASP A 194 25.37 2.19 -7.29
CA ASP A 194 25.83 3.52 -7.74
C ASP A 194 24.89 4.13 -8.78
N GLN A 195 24.35 3.28 -9.68
CA GLN A 195 23.44 3.71 -10.74
C GLN A 195 22.45 2.60 -11.08
N TYR A 196 21.18 2.99 -11.16
CA TYR A 196 20.07 2.08 -11.45
C TYR A 196 19.29 2.58 -12.66
N ILE A 197 19.41 1.87 -13.79
CA ILE A 197 18.82 2.26 -15.07
C ILE A 197 17.60 1.37 -15.35
N GLY A 198 16.47 2.00 -15.65
CA GLY A 198 15.22 1.31 -15.98
C GLY A 198 14.22 2.25 -16.65
N GLY A 199 13.06 1.70 -17.04
CA GLY A 199 11.94 2.48 -17.57
C GLY A 199 11.21 3.27 -16.50
N VAL A 200 10.25 4.11 -16.91
CA VAL A 200 9.40 4.90 -16.00
C VAL A 200 8.62 3.99 -15.03
N GLU A 201 8.21 2.83 -15.47
CA GLU A 201 7.49 1.84 -14.66
C GLU A 201 8.32 1.34 -13.48
N HIS A 202 9.64 1.31 -13.59
CA HIS A 202 10.52 0.97 -12.48
C HIS A 202 10.37 1.94 -11.31
N ALA A 203 10.26 3.23 -11.58
CA ALA A 203 10.08 4.25 -10.54
C ALA A 203 8.74 4.11 -9.81
N ILE A 204 7.70 3.65 -10.50
CA ILE A 204 6.33 3.55 -9.96
C ILE A 204 6.09 2.21 -9.26
N LEU A 205 6.65 1.12 -9.77
CA LEU A 205 6.38 -0.25 -9.32
C LEU A 205 7.60 -0.90 -8.65
N HIS A 206 8.64 -1.22 -9.44
CA HIS A 206 9.77 -1.99 -8.96
C HIS A 206 10.49 -1.35 -7.77
N LEU A 207 10.77 -0.05 -7.81
CA LEU A 207 11.48 0.64 -6.70
C LEU A 207 10.66 0.66 -5.40
N LEU A 208 9.34 0.63 -5.47
CA LEU A 208 8.49 0.51 -4.28
C LEU A 208 8.66 -0.88 -3.66
N TYR A 209 8.58 -1.92 -4.48
CA TYR A 209 8.71 -3.31 -4.03
C TYR A 209 10.11 -3.64 -3.55
N SER A 210 11.15 -3.14 -4.23
CA SER A 210 12.55 -3.30 -3.78
C SER A 210 12.77 -2.70 -2.40
N ARG A 211 12.27 -1.49 -2.16
CA ARG A 211 12.37 -0.84 -0.83
C ARG A 211 11.64 -1.62 0.25
N PHE A 212 10.46 -2.16 -0.08
CA PHE A 212 9.74 -3.01 0.85
C PHE A 212 10.55 -4.27 1.19
N PHE A 213 11.14 -4.94 0.18
CA PHE A 213 11.98 -6.12 0.39
C PHE A 213 13.21 -5.80 1.23
N MET A 214 13.92 -4.71 0.96
CA MET A 214 15.07 -4.29 1.77
C MET A 214 14.68 -4.12 3.24
N LEU A 215 13.55 -3.46 3.51
CA LEU A 215 13.04 -3.28 4.87
C LEU A 215 12.56 -4.58 5.54
N ALA A 216 12.12 -5.56 4.75
CA ALA A 216 11.64 -6.83 5.28
C ALA A 216 12.76 -7.84 5.54
N LEU A 217 13.93 -7.69 4.86
CA LEU A 217 15.10 -8.55 4.99
C LEU A 217 16.13 -7.99 6.01
N SER A 218 16.11 -6.69 6.31
CA SER A 218 16.92 -6.08 7.36
C SER A 218 16.32 -6.31 8.76
#